data_dec39eaf0f5e4395ed90c6ccea5d128c
#
_entry.id   dec39eaf0f5e4395ed90c6ccea5d128c
#
_cell.length_a   1.000
_cell.length_b   1.000
_cell.length_c   1.000
_cell.angle_alpha   90.00
_cell.angle_beta   90.00
_cell.angle_gamma   90.00
#
_symmetry.space_group_name_H-M   'P 1'
#
loop_
_entity.id
_entity.type
_entity.pdbx_description
1 polymer ?
#
loop_
_entity_poly.entity_id
_entity_poly.type
_entity_poly.pdbx_seq_one_letter_code
_entity_poly.pdbx_strand_id
1 'polypeptide(L)'
;MSSSKNMLVHVEPVQAIPLAEDTPAYECLQTHKLLNTDHRKNSFDEIFGPNDLSPNSSKAGTIKKKFGWGVYWTPGCGLLLYHSVNTDVTIPAGHICCFIDNDNEYIFAKPGIHSICDPFMKRVGKPMLLQQGSIIHHGTRTVVIVPQGKLGYATDMGQPVLLPPGLHSWMSETLRFEGIYDLESHVITIGPYTLLTVDEGYAAITQNNGMQDVLSGGKTHLLTHQKWRFEKFITLKIQTDDLEKIRAASADNVIMLVNSTVVWKIQNVRVAATMAAETMATSNSKEVSANITKLRRDVLKQAIASLAGFIGSVNYSDSFHVAAAAQRNMESAEAIPLDQIDGKKQPHKGTDNPMFNPEGMSEAVVHANLITSKFGVEICSINIISANPVDDQLTASLATGAVASAEALQAETQARGMAKAMKIEAEAKSITAKINAKASADATMIEAQAASDAEILRAEGSKQAAALLESSQVAVSLEKMRMSASALN
;
A
#
# COMPACT_ATOMS: atom_id res chain seq x y z
N MET A 1 67.98 -15.15 -8.42
CA MET A 1 67.78 -13.82 -7.85
C MET A 1 66.44 -13.30 -8.43
N SER A 2 65.38 -13.45 -7.70
CA SER A 2 64.13 -12.80 -8.00
C SER A 2 63.50 -12.46 -6.65
N SER A 3 63.46 -11.16 -6.37
CA SER A 3 62.99 -10.57 -5.11
C SER A 3 61.47 -10.59 -5.10
N SER A 4 60.89 -11.42 -4.27
CA SER A 4 59.46 -11.40 -3.96
C SER A 4 59.18 -10.21 -3.02
N LYS A 5 58.62 -9.14 -3.55
CA LYS A 5 58.09 -8.01 -2.77
C LYS A 5 56.83 -8.49 -2.02
N ASN A 6 56.90 -8.59 -0.72
CA ASN A 6 55.76 -8.71 0.17
C ASN A 6 54.92 -7.45 0.03
N MET A 7 53.77 -7.62 -0.60
CA MET A 7 52.71 -6.61 -0.67
C MET A 7 51.95 -6.67 0.66
N LEU A 8 52.35 -5.80 1.60
CA LEU A 8 51.54 -5.52 2.80
C LEU A 8 50.23 -4.89 2.33
N VAL A 9 49.18 -5.69 2.35
CA VAL A 9 47.81 -5.17 2.20
C VAL A 9 47.53 -4.35 3.46
N HIS A 10 47.56 -3.04 3.30
CA HIS A 10 47.06 -2.11 4.29
C HIS A 10 45.55 -2.34 4.38
N VAL A 11 45.08 -3.10 5.36
CA VAL A 11 43.67 -3.17 5.73
C VAL A 11 43.41 -1.86 6.44
N GLU A 12 42.74 -0.93 5.74
CA GLU A 12 42.20 0.28 6.36
C GLU A 12 41.31 -0.15 7.53
N PRO A 13 41.39 0.57 8.67
CA PRO A 13 40.50 0.29 9.78
C PRO A 13 39.06 0.44 9.25
N VAL A 14 38.28 -0.63 9.37
CA VAL A 14 36.85 -0.61 9.05
C VAL A 14 36.25 0.56 9.83
N GLN A 15 35.96 1.65 9.14
CA GLN A 15 35.21 2.75 9.72
C GLN A 15 33.96 2.13 10.32
N ALA A 16 33.73 2.38 11.59
CA ALA A 16 32.50 1.98 12.26
C ALA A 16 31.35 2.53 11.44
N ILE A 17 30.69 1.65 10.68
CA ILE A 17 29.45 1.99 9.98
C ILE A 17 28.53 2.55 11.06
N PRO A 18 28.02 3.79 10.91
CA PRO A 18 27.09 4.31 11.89
C PRO A 18 26.00 3.25 12.08
N LEU A 19 25.69 2.95 13.32
CA LEU A 19 24.56 2.13 13.69
C LEU A 19 23.39 2.57 12.77
N ALA A 20 22.71 1.62 12.17
CA ALA A 20 21.42 1.91 11.56
C ALA A 20 20.51 2.37 12.71
N GLU A 21 20.61 3.65 13.03
CA GLU A 21 19.82 4.33 14.08
C GLU A 21 18.34 4.37 13.71
N ASP A 22 18.00 3.86 12.51
CA ASP A 22 16.67 3.96 11.91
C ASP A 22 15.76 2.75 12.15
N THR A 23 16.16 1.76 12.93
CA THR A 23 15.23 0.68 13.28
C THR A 23 14.39 1.10 14.48
N PRO A 24 13.04 1.15 14.36
CA PRO A 24 12.14 1.55 15.44
C PRO A 24 12.36 0.78 16.74
N ALA A 25 12.85 -0.45 16.63
CA ALA A 25 13.18 -1.32 17.74
C ALA A 25 14.35 -0.76 18.59
N TYR A 26 15.43 -0.31 17.96
CA TYR A 26 16.56 0.27 18.67
C TYR A 26 16.22 1.62 19.30
N GLU A 27 15.49 2.45 18.56
CA GLU A 27 15.03 3.74 19.07
C GLU A 27 14.17 3.59 20.33
N CYS A 28 13.27 2.62 20.33
CA CYS A 28 12.47 2.30 21.52
C CYS A 28 13.32 1.87 22.70
N LEU A 29 14.29 0.95 22.50
CA LEU A 29 15.17 0.47 23.56
C LEU A 29 16.12 1.55 24.06
N GLN A 30 16.58 2.43 23.19
CA GLN A 30 17.44 3.57 23.54
C GLN A 30 16.67 4.61 24.36
N THR A 31 15.43 4.91 24.00
CA THR A 31 14.54 5.82 24.73
C THR A 31 14.32 5.35 26.18
N HIS A 32 14.18 4.03 26.36
CA HIS A 32 14.04 3.43 27.70
C HIS A 32 15.38 3.20 28.42
N LYS A 33 16.52 3.61 27.83
CA LYS A 33 17.88 3.42 28.38
C LYS A 33 18.22 1.98 28.79
N LEU A 34 17.73 1.02 28.03
CA LEU A 34 17.92 -0.39 28.30
C LEU A 34 19.18 -0.97 27.63
N LEU A 35 19.70 -0.28 26.61
CA LEU A 35 20.91 -0.71 25.90
C LEU A 35 22.16 -0.43 26.74
N ASN A 36 22.90 -1.48 27.01
CA ASN A 36 24.19 -1.36 27.71
C ASN A 36 25.33 -1.29 26.69
N THR A 37 26.04 -0.17 26.71
CA THR A 37 27.21 0.09 25.86
C THR A 37 28.54 -0.01 26.61
N ASP A 38 28.54 -0.24 27.92
CA ASP A 38 29.74 -0.21 28.75
C ASP A 38 30.77 -1.28 28.34
N HIS A 39 30.28 -2.39 27.83
CA HIS A 39 31.09 -3.53 27.39
C HIS A 39 31.45 -3.49 25.92
N ARG A 40 31.02 -2.47 25.17
CA ARG A 40 31.30 -2.31 23.74
C ARG A 40 32.76 -1.95 23.50
N LYS A 41 33.38 -2.61 22.52
CA LYS A 41 34.74 -2.37 22.07
C LYS A 41 34.73 -1.83 20.65
N ASN A 42 35.56 -0.84 20.38
CA ASN A 42 35.67 -0.22 19.06
C ASN A 42 36.65 -0.95 18.15
N SER A 43 37.59 -1.70 18.73
CA SER A 43 38.58 -2.44 17.98
C SER A 43 38.82 -3.83 18.54
N PHE A 44 39.36 -4.70 17.69
CA PHE A 44 39.77 -6.04 18.08
C PHE A 44 40.86 -6.03 19.17
N ASP A 45 41.73 -5.02 19.15
CA ASP A 45 42.81 -4.91 20.13
C ASP A 45 42.34 -4.57 21.54
N GLU A 46 41.19 -3.92 21.67
CA GLU A 46 40.58 -3.56 22.97
C GLU A 46 40.02 -4.76 23.76
N ILE A 47 39.89 -5.92 23.11
CA ILE A 47 39.48 -7.17 23.78
C ILE A 47 40.57 -7.64 24.74
N PHE A 48 41.82 -7.33 24.42
CA PHE A 48 42.97 -7.83 25.13
C PHE A 48 43.37 -6.91 26.28
N GLY A 49 43.54 -7.50 27.44
CA GLY A 49 44.00 -6.81 28.63
C GLY A 49 45.53 -6.81 28.74
N PRO A 50 46.05 -6.14 29.77
CA PRO A 50 47.53 -6.06 30.02
C PRO A 50 48.17 -7.41 30.30
N ASN A 51 47.38 -8.38 30.77
CA ASN A 51 47.86 -9.72 31.09
C ASN A 51 47.80 -10.69 29.90
N ASP A 52 47.24 -10.27 28.77
CA ASP A 52 47.09 -11.11 27.59
C ASP A 52 48.36 -11.28 26.78
N LEU A 53 48.46 -12.41 26.09
CA LEU A 53 49.62 -12.74 25.28
C LEU A 53 49.65 -11.91 24.00
N SER A 54 50.68 -11.06 23.88
CA SER A 54 50.99 -10.33 22.65
C SER A 54 52.06 -11.08 21.85
N PRO A 55 52.00 -11.03 20.47
CA PRO A 55 53.07 -11.60 19.66
C PRO A 55 54.42 -10.96 20.05
N ASN A 56 55.47 -11.75 20.14
CA ASN A 56 56.82 -11.35 20.54
C ASN A 56 56.98 -10.89 22.03
N SER A 57 55.97 -10.96 22.86
CA SER A 57 56.17 -10.83 24.30
C SER A 57 56.50 -12.18 24.89
N SER A 58 57.73 -12.37 25.30
CA SER A 58 58.09 -13.51 26.17
C SER A 58 57.44 -13.27 27.53
N LYS A 59 56.21 -13.74 27.77
CA LYS A 59 55.72 -13.88 29.14
C LYS A 59 56.57 -14.95 29.81
N ALA A 60 57.35 -14.50 30.74
CA ALA A 60 57.96 -15.40 31.74
C ALA A 60 56.77 -15.89 32.57
N GLY A 61 56.37 -17.13 32.37
CA GLY A 61 55.32 -17.75 33.13
C GLY A 61 55.60 -17.82 34.62
N THR A 62 54.72 -18.51 35.31
CA THR A 62 54.71 -18.69 36.78
C THR A 62 56.10 -19.11 37.33
N ILE A 63 56.87 -19.82 36.52
CA ILE A 63 58.24 -20.19 36.86
C ILE A 63 59.15 -18.96 37.07
N LYS A 64 59.09 -17.96 36.17
CA LYS A 64 59.81 -16.68 36.33
C LYS A 64 59.31 -15.86 37.50
N LYS A 65 58.00 -15.86 37.78
CA LYS A 65 57.42 -15.16 38.90
C LYS A 65 57.76 -15.75 40.26
N LYS A 66 57.79 -17.11 40.37
CA LYS A 66 58.03 -17.80 41.63
C LYS A 66 59.53 -18.02 41.98
N PHE A 67 60.40 -18.25 40.97
CA PHE A 67 61.75 -18.70 41.22
C PHE A 67 62.84 -17.76 40.71
N GLY A 68 62.56 -16.73 39.98
CA GLY A 68 63.51 -15.82 39.39
C GLY A 68 64.47 -16.49 38.36
N TRP A 69 65.20 -15.67 37.59
CA TRP A 69 66.04 -16.15 36.48
C TRP A 69 67.36 -16.92 36.93
N GLY A 70 67.52 -17.09 38.19
CA GLY A 70 68.80 -17.64 38.70
C GLY A 70 68.79 -19.08 39.25
N VAL A 71 67.61 -19.69 39.42
CA VAL A 71 67.46 -20.90 40.25
C VAL A 71 67.49 -22.20 39.47
N TYR A 72 67.49 -22.18 38.14
CA TYR A 72 67.42 -23.41 37.32
C TYR A 72 68.75 -23.76 36.59
N TRP A 73 69.85 -23.29 37.06
CA TRP A 73 71.14 -23.64 36.47
C TRP A 73 71.68 -24.91 37.11
N THR A 74 71.18 -26.04 36.70
CA THR A 74 71.91 -27.33 36.87
C THR A 74 72.46 -27.78 35.52
N PRO A 75 73.77 -27.96 35.40
CA PRO A 75 74.38 -28.38 34.15
C PRO A 75 73.75 -29.70 33.70
N GLY A 76 73.13 -29.75 32.57
CA GLY A 76 72.58 -30.94 31.96
C GLY A 76 71.07 -31.11 32.00
N CYS A 77 70.35 -30.68 33.05
CA CYS A 77 68.91 -30.81 33.12
C CYS A 77 68.15 -29.53 32.65
N GLY A 78 68.77 -28.36 32.73
CA GLY A 78 68.14 -27.08 32.37
C GLY A 78 67.79 -26.92 30.87
N LEU A 79 68.69 -27.52 30.04
CA LEU A 79 68.44 -27.45 28.59
C LEU A 79 67.35 -28.43 28.10
N LEU A 80 67.18 -29.56 28.75
CA LEU A 80 66.13 -30.53 28.46
C LEU A 80 64.76 -30.03 28.93
N LEU A 81 64.74 -29.39 30.11
CA LEU A 81 63.50 -28.76 30.61
C LEU A 81 63.10 -27.57 29.74
N TYR A 82 64.00 -26.73 29.26
CA TYR A 82 63.71 -25.60 28.39
C TYR A 82 63.16 -26.07 27.04
N HIS A 83 63.70 -27.10 26.44
CA HIS A 83 63.23 -27.65 25.17
C HIS A 83 61.87 -28.39 25.27
N SER A 84 61.58 -29.02 26.39
CA SER A 84 60.35 -29.77 26.60
C SER A 84 59.21 -28.91 27.01
N VAL A 85 59.41 -27.65 27.45
CA VAL A 85 58.42 -26.72 28.00
C VAL A 85 58.08 -25.61 27.01
N ASN A 86 58.93 -25.39 26.02
CA ASN A 86 58.74 -24.40 25.01
C ASN A 86 57.72 -24.91 23.97
N THR A 87 56.50 -24.38 24.02
CA THR A 87 55.43 -24.72 23.07
C THR A 87 55.18 -23.51 22.17
N ASP A 88 55.46 -23.67 20.89
CA ASP A 88 55.18 -22.65 19.90
C ASP A 88 53.71 -22.81 19.42
N VAL A 89 52.93 -21.76 19.58
CA VAL A 89 51.54 -21.72 19.14
C VAL A 89 51.36 -20.62 18.13
N THR A 90 50.97 -21.00 16.92
CA THR A 90 50.62 -20.05 15.86
C THR A 90 49.13 -19.80 15.83
N ILE A 91 48.73 -18.53 15.93
CA ILE A 91 47.34 -18.10 15.90
C ILE A 91 47.12 -17.30 14.62
N PRO A 92 46.23 -17.75 13.73
CA PRO A 92 45.92 -17.03 12.49
C PRO A 92 45.27 -15.65 12.76
N ALA A 93 45.35 -14.76 11.77
CA ALA A 93 44.68 -13.46 11.84
C ALA A 93 43.18 -13.62 12.04
N GLY A 94 42.57 -12.77 12.87
CA GLY A 94 41.13 -12.82 13.20
C GLY A 94 40.76 -13.93 14.19
N HIS A 95 41.72 -14.73 14.72
CA HIS A 95 41.44 -15.76 15.71
C HIS A 95 41.91 -15.34 17.11
N ILE A 96 41.24 -15.87 18.10
CA ILE A 96 41.62 -15.78 19.52
C ILE A 96 41.90 -17.19 20.02
N CYS A 97 43.00 -17.36 20.76
CA CYS A 97 43.29 -18.58 21.47
C CYS A 97 43.18 -18.36 22.98
N CYS A 98 42.60 -19.32 23.67
CA CYS A 98 42.38 -19.28 25.11
C CYS A 98 43.40 -20.09 25.86
N PHE A 99 43.93 -19.53 26.95
CA PHE A 99 44.87 -20.16 27.85
C PHE A 99 44.45 -20.03 29.31
N ILE A 100 44.82 -20.96 30.13
CA ILE A 100 44.64 -20.91 31.58
C ILE A 100 46.01 -20.99 32.22
N ASP A 101 46.33 -20.06 33.10
CA ASP A 101 47.55 -20.07 33.91
C ASP A 101 47.35 -20.90 35.19
N ASN A 102 48.43 -21.19 35.89
CA ASN A 102 48.44 -21.94 37.16
C ASN A 102 47.66 -21.24 38.28
N ASP A 103 47.54 -19.94 38.20
CA ASP A 103 46.76 -19.12 39.14
C ASP A 103 45.27 -19.05 38.74
N ASN A 104 44.80 -19.89 37.82
CA ASN A 104 43.45 -19.90 37.21
C ASN A 104 43.07 -18.59 36.54
N GLU A 105 44.05 -17.79 36.11
CA GLU A 105 43.78 -16.63 35.27
C GLU A 105 43.42 -17.07 33.85
N TYR A 106 42.32 -16.53 33.36
CA TYR A 106 41.83 -16.75 31.99
C TYR A 106 42.49 -15.75 31.04
N ILE A 107 43.34 -16.23 30.16
CA ILE A 107 44.19 -15.41 29.30
C ILE A 107 43.80 -15.60 27.85
N PHE A 108 43.69 -14.51 27.08
CA PHE A 108 43.57 -14.54 25.63
C PHE A 108 44.92 -14.31 24.97
N ALA A 109 45.14 -14.93 23.81
CA ALA A 109 46.31 -14.69 23.00
C ALA A 109 45.93 -14.04 21.66
N LYS A 110 46.64 -12.96 21.31
CA LYS A 110 46.48 -12.23 20.04
C LYS A 110 46.94 -13.08 18.86
N PRO A 111 46.49 -12.77 17.62
CA PRO A 111 47.05 -13.38 16.42
C PRO A 111 48.55 -13.19 16.34
N GLY A 112 49.26 -14.23 15.92
CA GLY A 112 50.71 -14.25 15.80
C GLY A 112 51.35 -15.55 16.30
N ILE A 113 52.68 -15.54 16.40
CA ILE A 113 53.46 -16.68 16.91
C ILE A 113 53.81 -16.41 18.37
N HIS A 114 53.45 -17.35 19.24
CA HIS A 114 53.70 -17.27 20.67
C HIS A 114 54.58 -18.44 21.09
N SER A 115 55.72 -18.13 21.71
CA SER A 115 56.58 -19.10 22.35
C SER A 115 56.34 -19.11 23.84
N ILE A 116 55.68 -20.14 24.33
CA ILE A 116 55.27 -20.26 25.72
C ILE A 116 56.26 -21.14 26.47
N CYS A 117 56.97 -20.53 27.40
CA CYS A 117 57.93 -21.20 28.25
C CYS A 117 57.37 -21.47 29.68
N ASP A 118 56.11 -21.82 29.79
CA ASP A 118 55.46 -22.12 31.06
C ASP A 118 54.79 -23.49 31.02
N PRO A 119 55.28 -24.49 31.80
CA PRO A 119 54.71 -25.82 31.83
C PRO A 119 53.30 -25.88 32.43
N PHE A 120 52.91 -24.85 33.17
CA PHE A 120 51.64 -24.80 33.84
C PHE A 120 50.55 -24.07 33.01
N MET A 121 50.95 -23.32 32.00
CA MET A 121 50.02 -22.68 31.10
C MET A 121 49.42 -23.69 30.12
N LYS A 122 48.13 -23.89 30.18
CA LYS A 122 47.42 -24.86 29.35
C LYS A 122 46.57 -24.13 28.30
N ARG A 123 46.70 -24.57 27.05
CA ARG A 123 45.82 -24.10 25.99
C ARG A 123 44.47 -24.76 26.10
N VAL A 124 43.40 -23.97 26.04
CA VAL A 124 42.01 -24.42 26.07
C VAL A 124 41.41 -24.36 24.66
N GLY A 125 41.28 -25.52 24.04
CA GLY A 125 40.69 -25.64 22.71
C GLY A 125 41.62 -25.24 21.54
N LYS A 126 40.99 -25.08 20.37
CA LYS A 126 41.64 -24.60 19.14
C LYS A 126 41.48 -23.09 19.03
N PRO A 127 42.34 -22.39 18.24
CA PRO A 127 42.09 -20.99 17.92
C PRO A 127 40.68 -20.80 17.34
N MET A 128 39.90 -19.87 17.88
CA MET A 128 38.51 -19.57 17.49
C MET A 128 38.48 -18.32 16.62
N LEU A 129 37.84 -18.43 15.47
CA LEU A 129 37.63 -17.30 14.56
C LEU A 129 36.58 -16.35 15.14
N LEU A 130 36.89 -15.06 15.16
CA LEU A 130 35.96 -14.01 15.47
C LEU A 130 35.22 -13.58 14.19
N GLN A 131 33.98 -13.98 14.05
CA GLN A 131 33.10 -13.60 12.97
C GLN A 131 31.73 -13.14 13.52
N GLN A 132 30.89 -12.59 12.68
CA GLN A 132 29.55 -12.17 13.07
C GLN A 132 28.79 -13.31 13.75
N GLY A 133 28.24 -13.05 14.94
CA GLY A 133 27.53 -14.04 15.75
C GLY A 133 28.44 -14.97 16.57
N SER A 134 29.75 -14.78 16.57
CA SER A 134 30.66 -15.58 17.41
C SER A 134 30.49 -15.26 18.88
N ILE A 135 30.44 -16.30 19.68
CA ILE A 135 30.42 -16.26 21.15
C ILE A 135 31.63 -17.03 21.66
N ILE A 136 32.52 -16.34 22.33
CA ILE A 136 33.71 -16.94 22.96
C ILE A 136 33.58 -16.75 24.45
N HIS A 137 33.39 -17.85 25.16
CA HIS A 137 33.31 -17.87 26.61
C HIS A 137 34.52 -18.62 27.16
N HIS A 138 35.27 -17.95 28.02
CA HIS A 138 36.49 -18.51 28.63
C HIS A 138 36.54 -18.12 30.12
N GLY A 139 35.95 -18.93 30.96
CA GLY A 139 35.80 -18.65 32.38
C GLY A 139 35.04 -17.35 32.66
N THR A 140 35.70 -16.39 33.31
CA THR A 140 35.11 -15.08 33.61
C THR A 140 35.11 -14.12 32.42
N ARG A 141 35.80 -14.48 31.34
CA ARG A 141 35.92 -13.64 30.14
C ARG A 141 34.99 -14.09 29.06
N THR A 142 34.27 -13.16 28.50
CA THR A 142 33.35 -13.42 27.38
C THR A 142 33.54 -12.36 26.29
N VAL A 143 33.56 -12.83 25.04
CA VAL A 143 33.61 -11.99 23.85
C VAL A 143 32.46 -12.40 22.97
N VAL A 144 31.63 -11.43 22.57
CA VAL A 144 30.46 -11.64 21.75
C VAL A 144 30.44 -10.62 20.62
N ILE A 145 30.18 -11.07 19.40
CA ILE A 145 29.90 -10.19 18.27
C ILE A 145 28.41 -10.28 17.95
N VAL A 146 27.67 -9.21 18.25
CA VAL A 146 26.25 -9.08 17.91
C VAL A 146 26.15 -8.52 16.50
N PRO A 147 25.56 -9.28 15.53
CA PRO A 147 25.38 -8.80 14.17
C PRO A 147 24.43 -7.61 14.10
N GLN A 148 24.53 -6.85 12.99
CA GLN A 148 23.58 -5.80 12.68
C GLN A 148 22.17 -6.39 12.53
N GLY A 149 21.13 -5.67 13.01
CA GLY A 149 19.74 -6.14 12.98
C GLY A 149 19.41 -7.15 14.10
N LYS A 150 20.38 -7.49 14.97
CA LYS A 150 20.17 -8.40 16.10
C LYS A 150 20.49 -7.73 17.42
N LEU A 151 19.99 -8.31 18.49
CA LEU A 151 20.20 -7.84 19.87
C LEU A 151 20.79 -8.98 20.70
N GLY A 152 21.85 -8.67 21.44
CA GLY A 152 22.41 -9.59 22.42
C GLY A 152 21.66 -9.47 23.76
N TYR A 153 21.43 -10.60 24.40
CA TYR A 153 20.82 -10.66 25.72
C TYR A 153 21.78 -11.35 26.69
N ALA A 154 22.01 -10.68 27.78
CA ALA A 154 22.80 -11.18 28.90
C ALA A 154 22.06 -10.92 30.22
N THR A 155 22.44 -11.65 31.25
CA THR A 155 21.91 -11.48 32.59
C THR A 155 23.05 -11.21 33.57
N ASP A 156 22.91 -10.16 34.40
CA ASP A 156 23.85 -9.86 35.48
C ASP A 156 23.12 -9.92 36.82
N MET A 157 23.47 -10.91 37.65
CA MET A 157 22.77 -11.17 38.92
C MET A 157 21.25 -11.21 38.81
N GLY A 158 20.72 -11.74 37.69
CA GLY A 158 19.27 -11.77 37.42
C GLY A 158 18.70 -10.49 36.81
N GLN A 159 19.50 -9.46 36.63
CA GLN A 159 19.09 -8.24 35.90
C GLN A 159 19.32 -8.43 34.39
N PRO A 160 18.37 -8.07 33.55
CA PRO A 160 18.50 -8.15 32.12
C PRO A 160 19.45 -7.06 31.58
N VAL A 161 20.39 -7.47 30.74
CA VAL A 161 21.34 -6.58 30.07
C VAL A 161 21.19 -6.78 28.57
N LEU A 162 20.86 -5.73 27.83
CA LEU A 162 20.69 -5.76 26.41
C LEU A 162 21.90 -5.15 25.71
N LEU A 163 22.51 -5.92 24.81
CA LEU A 163 23.72 -5.55 24.09
C LEU A 163 23.37 -5.13 22.65
N PRO A 164 23.68 -3.89 22.25
CA PRO A 164 23.48 -3.44 20.87
C PRO A 164 24.41 -4.16 19.90
N PRO A 165 24.20 -4.02 18.57
CA PRO A 165 25.12 -4.56 17.58
C PRO A 165 26.54 -4.06 17.78
N GLY A 166 27.51 -4.95 17.59
CA GLY A 166 28.92 -4.65 17.72
C GLY A 166 29.70 -5.71 18.46
N LEU A 167 30.94 -5.39 18.75
CA LEU A 167 31.85 -6.22 19.51
C LEU A 167 31.74 -5.89 20.99
N HIS A 168 31.44 -6.90 21.80
CA HIS A 168 31.33 -6.76 23.24
C HIS A 168 32.34 -7.71 23.92
N SER A 169 33.02 -7.21 24.95
CA SER A 169 33.95 -7.99 25.75
C SER A 169 33.87 -7.54 27.19
N TRP A 170 33.77 -8.51 28.08
CA TRP A 170 33.77 -8.26 29.53
C TRP A 170 34.49 -9.36 30.28
N MET A 171 34.89 -9.01 31.51
CA MET A 171 35.43 -9.91 32.50
C MET A 171 34.54 -9.81 33.74
N SER A 172 33.67 -10.80 33.93
CA SER A 172 32.72 -10.83 35.05
C SER A 172 32.39 -12.28 35.41
N GLU A 173 32.20 -12.53 36.70
CA GLU A 173 31.72 -13.82 37.21
C GLU A 173 30.18 -13.91 37.16
N THR A 174 29.50 -12.78 37.15
CA THR A 174 28.05 -12.69 37.28
C THR A 174 27.32 -12.43 35.96
N LEU A 175 27.96 -11.71 35.03
CA LEU A 175 27.39 -11.38 33.73
C LEU A 175 27.47 -12.58 32.77
N ARG A 176 26.32 -13.19 32.53
CA ARG A 176 26.19 -14.36 31.65
C ARG A 176 25.48 -13.99 30.36
N PHE A 177 26.06 -14.39 29.25
CA PHE A 177 25.46 -14.24 27.94
C PHE A 177 24.46 -15.38 27.68
N GLU A 178 23.22 -15.04 27.33
CA GLU A 178 22.15 -16.02 27.10
C GLU A 178 21.91 -16.29 25.62
N GLY A 179 21.99 -15.23 24.76
CA GLY A 179 21.77 -15.45 23.34
C GLY A 179 21.66 -14.18 22.50
N ILE A 180 21.50 -14.39 21.20
CA ILE A 180 21.28 -13.35 20.19
C ILE A 180 19.86 -13.49 19.68
N TYR A 181 19.09 -12.39 19.68
CA TYR A 181 17.72 -12.31 19.22
C TYR A 181 17.65 -11.49 17.94
N ASP A 182 16.82 -11.94 17.01
CA ASP A 182 16.55 -11.26 15.75
C ASP A 182 15.49 -10.18 15.95
N LEU A 183 15.72 -8.98 15.40
CA LEU A 183 14.82 -7.85 15.51
C LEU A 183 13.86 -7.70 14.32
N GLU A 184 13.86 -8.62 13.35
CA GLU A 184 12.95 -8.59 12.21
C GLU A 184 11.52 -9.00 12.56
N SER A 185 11.33 -9.74 13.66
CA SER A 185 10.01 -10.21 14.08
C SER A 185 9.19 -9.09 14.71
N HIS A 186 7.88 -9.08 14.43
CA HIS A 186 6.97 -8.12 15.04
C HIS A 186 6.80 -8.29 16.55
N VAL A 187 7.03 -9.50 17.06
CA VAL A 187 6.94 -9.84 18.49
C VAL A 187 8.22 -10.53 18.91
N ILE A 188 8.99 -9.88 19.77
CA ILE A 188 10.27 -10.39 20.25
C ILE A 188 10.25 -10.41 21.77
N THR A 189 10.33 -11.61 22.35
CA THR A 189 10.41 -11.77 23.81
C THR A 189 11.85 -12.00 24.21
N ILE A 190 12.38 -11.12 25.03
CA ILE A 190 13.77 -11.12 25.50
C ILE A 190 13.77 -11.06 27.01
N GLY A 191 13.89 -12.21 27.65
CA GLY A 191 13.79 -12.31 29.11
C GLY A 191 12.46 -11.76 29.64
N PRO A 192 12.47 -10.74 30.52
CA PRO A 192 11.26 -10.15 31.05
C PRO A 192 10.59 -9.14 30.09
N TYR A 193 11.28 -8.72 29.04
CA TYR A 193 10.82 -7.72 28.09
C TYR A 193 10.18 -8.36 26.86
N THR A 194 9.14 -7.72 26.34
CA THR A 194 8.61 -8.04 25.01
C THR A 194 8.61 -6.78 24.18
N LEU A 195 9.34 -6.80 23.09
CA LEU A 195 9.36 -5.75 22.08
C LEU A 195 8.29 -6.06 21.04
N LEU A 196 7.44 -5.10 20.77
CA LEU A 196 6.27 -5.26 19.92
C LEU A 196 6.24 -4.16 18.87
N THR A 197 6.49 -4.51 17.61
CA THR A 197 6.40 -3.59 16.48
C THR A 197 5.01 -3.72 15.85
N VAL A 198 4.26 -2.63 15.86
CA VAL A 198 2.89 -2.58 15.33
C VAL A 198 2.89 -1.73 14.07
N ASP A 199 2.55 -2.35 12.94
CA ASP A 199 2.48 -1.66 11.66
C ASP A 199 1.34 -0.64 11.61
N GLU A 200 1.47 0.34 10.72
CA GLU A 200 0.42 1.31 10.47
C GLU A 200 -0.85 0.63 9.92
N GLY A 201 -2.00 1.02 10.43
CA GLY A 201 -3.29 0.39 10.09
C GLY A 201 -3.59 -0.88 10.90
N TYR A 202 -2.76 -1.20 11.89
CA TYR A 202 -3.02 -2.25 12.87
C TYR A 202 -3.00 -1.68 14.28
N ALA A 203 -3.57 -2.40 15.23
CA ALA A 203 -3.45 -2.16 16.66
C ALA A 203 -3.09 -3.48 17.34
N ALA A 204 -2.28 -3.41 18.40
CA ALA A 204 -1.96 -4.56 19.21
C ALA A 204 -2.77 -4.57 20.48
N ILE A 205 -3.36 -5.72 20.78
CA ILE A 205 -4.06 -5.95 22.04
C ILE A 205 -3.10 -6.64 22.99
N THR A 206 -2.98 -6.07 24.16
CA THR A 206 -2.12 -6.58 25.21
C THR A 206 -2.90 -6.69 26.52
N GLN A 207 -2.44 -7.58 27.40
CA GLN A 207 -2.96 -7.76 28.74
C GLN A 207 -1.89 -7.31 29.74
N ASN A 208 -2.17 -6.23 30.47
CA ASN A 208 -1.31 -5.71 31.50
C ASN A 208 -1.92 -5.99 32.89
N ASN A 209 -1.35 -6.94 33.63
CA ASN A 209 -1.86 -7.33 34.95
C ASN A 209 -3.37 -7.68 34.96
N GLY A 210 -3.89 -8.28 33.87
CA GLY A 210 -5.31 -8.62 33.75
C GLY A 210 -6.18 -7.49 33.16
N MET A 211 -5.64 -6.31 32.96
CA MET A 211 -6.32 -5.22 32.25
C MET A 211 -5.94 -5.24 30.79
N GLN A 212 -6.94 -5.15 29.92
CA GLN A 212 -6.72 -5.05 28.49
C GLN A 212 -6.24 -3.65 28.11
N ASP A 213 -5.13 -3.60 27.40
CA ASP A 213 -4.57 -2.37 26.85
C ASP A 213 -4.38 -2.47 25.34
N VAL A 214 -4.60 -1.35 24.63
CA VAL A 214 -4.54 -1.28 23.17
C VAL A 214 -3.42 -0.36 22.77
N LEU A 215 -2.45 -0.91 22.06
CA LEU A 215 -1.28 -0.17 21.56
C LEU A 215 -1.52 0.23 20.10
N SER A 216 -1.23 1.50 19.79
CA SER A 216 -1.43 2.07 18.47
C SER A 216 -0.39 1.57 17.46
N GLY A 217 -0.78 1.49 16.18
CA GLY A 217 0.12 1.19 15.07
C GLY A 217 1.11 2.32 14.74
N GLY A 218 2.08 1.99 13.88
CA GLY A 218 3.13 2.90 13.43
C GLY A 218 4.24 3.12 14.46
N LYS A 219 4.33 2.26 15.49
CA LYS A 219 5.30 2.40 16.59
C LYS A 219 5.76 1.04 17.12
N THR A 220 6.95 1.04 17.69
CA THR A 220 7.44 -0.08 18.48
C THR A 220 7.19 0.21 19.96
N HIS A 221 6.59 -0.75 20.65
CA HIS A 221 6.25 -0.67 22.05
C HIS A 221 7.06 -1.68 22.86
N LEU A 222 7.45 -1.28 24.06
CA LEU A 222 8.16 -2.13 25.01
C LEU A 222 7.23 -2.55 26.13
N LEU A 223 7.00 -3.84 26.26
CA LEU A 223 6.32 -4.43 27.42
C LEU A 223 7.39 -4.73 28.47
N THR A 224 7.30 -4.06 29.63
CA THR A 224 8.39 -4.00 30.62
C THR A 224 8.43 -5.13 31.61
N HIS A 225 7.40 -5.96 31.67
CA HIS A 225 7.31 -7.05 32.64
C HIS A 225 6.51 -8.25 32.13
N GLN A 226 6.76 -9.44 32.67
CA GLN A 226 6.18 -10.71 32.21
C GLN A 226 4.64 -10.79 32.33
N LYS A 227 4.01 -10.00 33.21
CA LYS A 227 2.54 -9.93 33.32
C LYS A 227 1.90 -9.01 32.30
N TRP A 228 2.70 -8.28 31.52
CA TRP A 228 2.24 -7.54 30.38
C TRP A 228 2.50 -8.37 29.13
N ARG A 229 1.45 -8.99 28.60
CA ARG A 229 1.54 -9.96 27.51
C ARG A 229 0.87 -9.45 26.26
N PHE A 230 1.46 -9.72 25.15
CA PHE A 230 0.84 -9.55 23.85
C PHE A 230 -0.20 -10.66 23.61
N GLU A 231 -1.38 -10.30 23.10
CA GLU A 231 -2.43 -11.26 22.74
C GLU A 231 -2.54 -11.41 21.22
N LYS A 232 -2.82 -10.29 20.50
CA LYS A 232 -3.05 -10.34 19.06
C LYS A 232 -2.95 -8.97 18.41
N PHE A 233 -2.76 -8.98 17.10
CA PHE A 233 -2.96 -7.81 16.25
C PHE A 233 -4.40 -7.76 15.73
N ILE A 234 -4.95 -6.56 15.62
CA ILE A 234 -6.23 -6.29 14.98
C ILE A 234 -6.00 -5.30 13.85
N THR A 235 -6.54 -5.59 12.67
CA THR A 235 -6.51 -4.67 11.54
C THR A 235 -7.57 -3.57 11.70
N LEU A 236 -7.17 -2.33 11.44
CA LEU A 236 -8.05 -1.15 11.37
C LEU A 236 -8.43 -0.82 9.93
N LYS A 237 -7.84 -1.54 8.97
CA LYS A 237 -8.09 -1.34 7.55
C LYS A 237 -9.52 -1.73 7.21
N ILE A 238 -10.05 -1.11 6.18
CA ILE A 238 -11.36 -1.44 5.63
C ILE A 238 -11.31 -2.89 5.12
N GLN A 239 -12.32 -3.66 5.49
CA GLN A 239 -12.51 -5.04 5.08
C GLN A 239 -13.76 -5.13 4.21
N THR A 240 -13.70 -5.97 3.18
CA THR A 240 -14.81 -6.27 2.29
C THR A 240 -15.07 -7.76 2.34
N ASP A 241 -16.31 -8.11 2.61
CA ASP A 241 -16.77 -9.49 2.68
C ASP A 241 -17.97 -9.71 1.77
N ASP A 242 -18.04 -10.88 1.17
CA ASP A 242 -19.17 -11.31 0.35
C ASP A 242 -20.24 -11.97 1.21
N LEU A 243 -21.46 -11.56 0.99
CA LEU A 243 -22.67 -12.14 1.58
C LEU A 243 -23.41 -12.93 0.51
N GLU A 244 -23.11 -14.22 0.42
CA GLU A 244 -23.65 -15.08 -0.61
C GLU A 244 -24.95 -15.77 -0.17
N LYS A 245 -25.87 -15.98 -1.13
CA LYS A 245 -27.08 -16.79 -1.02
C LYS A 245 -28.00 -16.39 0.13
N ILE A 246 -28.18 -15.10 0.32
CA ILE A 246 -29.13 -14.60 1.31
C ILE A 246 -30.55 -14.84 0.78
N ARG A 247 -31.35 -15.60 1.54
CA ARG A 247 -32.77 -15.78 1.26
C ARG A 247 -33.57 -14.77 2.06
N ALA A 248 -34.29 -13.90 1.39
CA ALA A 248 -35.16 -12.93 2.01
C ALA A 248 -36.49 -12.87 1.22
N ALA A 249 -37.59 -12.65 1.92
CA ALA A 249 -38.88 -12.39 1.29
C ALA A 249 -39.05 -10.89 1.10
N SER A 250 -39.45 -10.46 -0.10
CA SER A 250 -39.85 -9.08 -0.39
C SER A 250 -41.20 -8.76 0.22
N ALA A 251 -41.62 -7.49 0.21
CA ALA A 251 -42.92 -7.05 0.78
C ALA A 251 -44.13 -7.70 0.09
N ASP A 252 -43.99 -8.06 -1.18
CA ASP A 252 -44.99 -8.81 -1.97
C ASP A 252 -44.84 -10.34 -1.84
N ASN A 253 -44.16 -10.80 -0.81
CA ASN A 253 -43.95 -12.22 -0.45
C ASN A 253 -43.24 -13.07 -1.52
N VAL A 254 -42.41 -12.46 -2.37
CA VAL A 254 -41.56 -13.16 -3.30
C VAL A 254 -40.23 -13.52 -2.60
N ILE A 255 -39.90 -14.82 -2.60
CA ILE A 255 -38.65 -15.29 -2.03
C ILE A 255 -37.51 -14.97 -2.99
N MET A 256 -36.58 -14.13 -2.53
CA MET A 256 -35.41 -13.69 -3.29
C MET A 256 -34.13 -14.39 -2.82
N LEU A 257 -33.27 -14.72 -3.77
CA LEU A 257 -31.88 -15.10 -3.51
C LEU A 257 -30.99 -13.90 -3.86
N VAL A 258 -30.37 -13.33 -2.84
CA VAL A 258 -29.59 -12.10 -2.96
C VAL A 258 -28.13 -12.39 -2.66
N ASN A 259 -27.25 -11.91 -3.55
CA ASN A 259 -25.83 -11.83 -3.31
C ASN A 259 -25.47 -10.34 -3.11
N SER A 260 -24.69 -10.08 -2.09
CA SER A 260 -24.28 -8.72 -1.72
C SER A 260 -22.87 -8.68 -1.19
N THR A 261 -22.29 -7.50 -1.10
CA THR A 261 -21.01 -7.25 -0.42
C THR A 261 -21.24 -6.30 0.73
N VAL A 262 -20.50 -6.52 1.81
CA VAL A 262 -20.44 -5.61 2.96
C VAL A 262 -19.03 -5.08 3.12
N VAL A 263 -18.93 -3.78 3.28
CA VAL A 263 -17.68 -3.08 3.57
C VAL A 263 -17.75 -2.56 5.00
N TRP A 264 -16.80 -2.94 5.81
CA TRP A 264 -16.78 -2.61 7.22
C TRP A 264 -15.37 -2.34 7.74
N LYS A 265 -15.28 -1.63 8.87
CA LYS A 265 -14.00 -1.35 9.56
C LYS A 265 -14.20 -1.39 11.08
N ILE A 266 -13.13 -1.60 11.80
CA ILE A 266 -13.13 -1.48 13.25
C ILE A 266 -12.94 -0.01 13.62
N GLN A 267 -13.93 0.58 14.29
CA GLN A 267 -13.91 1.97 14.73
C GLN A 267 -13.35 2.11 16.16
N ASN A 268 -13.80 1.24 17.05
CA ASN A 268 -13.34 1.23 18.43
C ASN A 268 -12.66 -0.09 18.79
N VAL A 269 -11.34 -0.08 18.75
CA VAL A 269 -10.50 -1.27 18.96
C VAL A 269 -10.70 -1.86 20.34
N ARG A 270 -10.83 -1.02 21.38
CA ARG A 270 -10.97 -1.49 22.76
C ARG A 270 -12.26 -2.31 22.95
N VAL A 271 -13.37 -1.80 22.41
CA VAL A 271 -14.65 -2.51 22.46
C VAL A 271 -14.61 -3.76 21.61
N ALA A 272 -14.08 -3.67 20.38
CA ALA A 272 -13.95 -4.81 19.48
C ALA A 272 -13.07 -5.92 20.08
N ALA A 273 -12.00 -5.55 20.73
CA ALA A 273 -11.11 -6.49 21.41
C ALA A 273 -11.80 -7.23 22.56
N THR A 274 -12.57 -6.50 23.40
CA THR A 274 -13.32 -7.08 24.51
C THR A 274 -14.38 -8.08 24.00
N MET A 275 -15.07 -7.73 22.91
CA MET A 275 -16.14 -8.57 22.34
C MET A 275 -15.60 -9.74 21.51
N ALA A 276 -14.42 -9.60 20.91
CA ALA A 276 -13.80 -10.64 20.09
C ALA A 276 -13.11 -11.75 20.90
N ALA A 277 -12.82 -11.53 22.18
CA ALA A 277 -12.18 -12.52 23.03
C ALA A 277 -13.16 -13.65 23.35
N GLU A 278 -12.97 -14.84 22.77
CA GLU A 278 -13.79 -16.01 23.09
C GLU A 278 -13.41 -16.67 24.42
N THR A 279 -12.12 -16.65 24.74
CA THR A 279 -11.58 -17.22 25.99
C THR A 279 -10.24 -16.57 26.32
N MET A 280 -9.86 -16.56 27.60
CA MET A 280 -8.47 -16.26 27.98
C MET A 280 -7.58 -17.32 27.33
N ALA A 281 -6.77 -16.89 26.37
CA ALA A 281 -5.82 -17.79 25.72
C ALA A 281 -4.84 -18.35 26.75
N THR A 282 -4.81 -19.64 26.92
CA THR A 282 -3.69 -20.32 27.58
C THR A 282 -2.44 -20.04 26.76
N SER A 283 -1.35 -19.65 27.40
CA SER A 283 -0.14 -19.02 26.85
C SER A 283 0.62 -19.79 25.76
N ASN A 284 0.07 -20.85 25.18
CA ASN A 284 0.75 -21.76 24.27
C ASN A 284 0.22 -21.81 22.83
N SER A 285 -0.78 -21.03 22.47
CA SER A 285 -1.28 -21.02 21.08
C SER A 285 -0.48 -20.02 20.22
N LYS A 286 0.34 -20.52 19.33
CA LYS A 286 1.09 -19.76 18.31
C LYS A 286 0.21 -19.20 17.19
N GLU A 287 -1.11 -19.37 17.23
CA GLU A 287 -2.03 -18.91 16.18
C GLU A 287 -2.52 -17.51 16.46
N VAL A 288 -1.83 -16.55 15.85
CA VAL A 288 -2.13 -15.12 15.94
C VAL A 288 -3.41 -14.71 15.18
N SER A 289 -3.91 -15.54 14.27
CA SER A 289 -4.96 -15.15 13.31
C SER A 289 -6.39 -15.57 13.66
N ALA A 290 -6.61 -16.43 14.66
CA ALA A 290 -7.89 -17.14 14.82
C ALA A 290 -9.04 -16.32 15.43
N ASN A 291 -8.78 -15.19 16.10
CA ASN A 291 -9.80 -14.58 16.98
C ASN A 291 -10.64 -13.44 16.38
N ILE A 292 -10.32 -13.00 15.16
CA ILE A 292 -11.17 -12.01 14.46
C ILE A 292 -12.38 -12.72 13.79
N THR A 293 -12.32 -14.01 13.58
CA THR A 293 -13.35 -14.79 12.87
C THR A 293 -14.72 -14.71 13.55
N LYS A 294 -14.78 -14.66 14.87
CA LYS A 294 -16.07 -14.51 15.58
C LYS A 294 -16.66 -13.13 15.35
N LEU A 295 -15.90 -12.08 15.60
CA LEU A 295 -16.35 -10.70 15.38
C LEU A 295 -16.82 -10.51 13.94
N ARG A 296 -16.02 -10.96 12.97
CA ARG A 296 -16.38 -10.94 11.54
C ARG A 296 -17.71 -11.67 11.30
N ARG A 297 -17.88 -12.87 11.83
CA ARG A 297 -19.11 -13.65 11.68
C ARG A 297 -20.32 -12.93 12.27
N ASP A 298 -20.18 -12.29 13.42
CA ASP A 298 -21.27 -11.57 14.07
C ASP A 298 -21.64 -10.30 13.30
N VAL A 299 -20.66 -9.57 12.75
CA VAL A 299 -20.86 -8.42 11.84
C VAL A 299 -21.58 -8.87 10.58
N LEU A 300 -21.14 -9.96 9.93
CA LEU A 300 -21.77 -10.49 8.72
C LEU A 300 -23.23 -10.91 8.98
N LYS A 301 -23.50 -11.60 10.09
CA LYS A 301 -24.89 -11.96 10.46
C LYS A 301 -25.77 -10.74 10.66
N GLN A 302 -25.23 -9.69 11.27
CA GLN A 302 -26.00 -8.45 11.45
C GLN A 302 -26.24 -7.73 10.12
N ALA A 303 -25.25 -7.70 9.22
CA ALA A 303 -25.41 -7.16 7.87
C ALA A 303 -26.48 -7.95 7.08
N ILE A 304 -26.48 -9.30 7.15
CA ILE A 304 -27.50 -10.14 6.54
C ILE A 304 -28.89 -9.83 7.10
N ALA A 305 -29.02 -9.70 8.42
CA ALA A 305 -30.30 -9.41 9.04
C ALA A 305 -30.86 -8.05 8.63
N SER A 306 -30.01 -7.01 8.57
CA SER A 306 -30.40 -5.67 8.15
C SER A 306 -30.75 -5.62 6.66
N LEU A 307 -29.99 -6.33 5.82
CA LEU A 307 -30.28 -6.45 4.40
C LEU A 307 -31.59 -7.21 4.15
N ALA A 308 -31.85 -8.29 4.88
CA ALA A 308 -33.12 -9.00 4.79
C ALA A 308 -34.31 -8.15 5.21
N GLY A 309 -34.14 -7.29 6.22
CA GLY A 309 -35.14 -6.29 6.63
C GLY A 309 -35.41 -5.26 5.52
N PHE A 310 -34.37 -4.78 4.87
CA PHE A 310 -34.50 -3.87 3.71
C PHE A 310 -35.23 -4.55 2.55
N ILE A 311 -34.87 -5.77 2.16
CA ILE A 311 -35.53 -6.54 1.11
C ILE A 311 -37.02 -6.73 1.45
N GLY A 312 -37.35 -6.99 2.73
CA GLY A 312 -38.71 -7.13 3.21
C GLY A 312 -39.55 -5.83 3.16
N SER A 313 -38.92 -4.69 3.05
CA SER A 313 -39.60 -3.38 2.89
C SER A 313 -39.89 -3.01 1.44
N VAL A 314 -39.29 -3.70 0.47
CA VAL A 314 -39.37 -3.38 -0.96
C VAL A 314 -40.27 -4.37 -1.69
N ASN A 315 -41.20 -3.87 -2.53
CA ASN A 315 -41.97 -4.70 -3.44
C ASN A 315 -41.14 -5.09 -4.65
N TYR A 316 -41.06 -6.37 -4.93
CA TYR A 316 -40.36 -6.87 -6.11
C TYR A 316 -41.04 -6.51 -7.41
N SER A 317 -42.40 -6.48 -7.41
CA SER A 317 -43.19 -6.07 -8.57
C SER A 317 -42.93 -4.63 -9.06
N ASP A 318 -42.57 -3.74 -8.15
CA ASP A 318 -42.27 -2.34 -8.49
C ASP A 318 -40.97 -2.19 -9.28
N SER A 319 -40.05 -3.13 -9.16
CA SER A 319 -38.81 -3.13 -9.93
C SER A 319 -38.98 -3.38 -11.43
N PHE A 320 -40.11 -3.94 -11.87
CA PHE A 320 -40.47 -4.13 -13.29
C PHE A 320 -41.12 -2.89 -13.91
N HIS A 321 -41.86 -2.11 -13.12
CA HIS A 321 -42.46 -0.88 -13.59
C HIS A 321 -41.47 0.26 -13.80
N VAL A 322 -40.27 0.12 -13.29
CA VAL A 322 -39.17 1.11 -13.44
C VAL A 322 -38.73 1.26 -14.90
N ALA A 323 -38.73 0.17 -15.69
CA ALA A 323 -38.46 0.26 -17.12
C ALA A 323 -39.51 1.18 -17.85
N ALA A 324 -40.77 1.09 -17.45
CA ALA A 324 -41.84 1.96 -17.97
C ALA A 324 -41.73 3.40 -17.45
N ALA A 325 -41.24 3.61 -16.23
CA ALA A 325 -41.02 4.94 -15.65
C ALA A 325 -39.79 5.63 -16.28
N ALA A 326 -38.75 4.89 -16.63
CA ALA A 326 -37.61 5.39 -17.39
C ALA A 326 -38.02 5.97 -18.74
N GLN A 327 -38.97 5.31 -19.38
CA GLN A 327 -39.50 5.73 -20.65
C GLN A 327 -40.25 7.07 -20.55
N ARG A 328 -41.07 7.25 -19.52
CA ARG A 328 -41.80 8.51 -19.26
C ARG A 328 -40.90 9.69 -18.95
N ASN A 329 -39.77 9.42 -18.27
CA ASN A 329 -38.80 10.45 -17.96
C ASN A 329 -37.96 10.87 -19.19
N MET A 330 -37.76 9.98 -20.16
CA MET A 330 -37.15 10.35 -21.46
C MET A 330 -38.10 11.23 -22.29
N GLU A 331 -39.40 10.98 -22.25
CA GLU A 331 -40.42 11.82 -22.92
C GLU A 331 -40.48 13.25 -22.37
N SER A 332 -40.36 13.41 -21.05
CA SER A 332 -40.33 14.72 -20.41
C SER A 332 -39.03 15.50 -20.68
N ALA A 333 -37.92 14.83 -20.93
CA ALA A 333 -36.64 15.47 -21.25
C ALA A 333 -36.56 15.97 -22.71
N GLU A 334 -37.33 15.38 -23.65
CA GLU A 334 -37.38 15.85 -25.04
C GLU A 334 -38.29 17.09 -25.23
N ALA A 335 -39.10 17.46 -24.23
CA ALA A 335 -39.98 18.61 -24.28
C ALA A 335 -39.33 19.95 -23.86
N ILE A 336 -38.05 19.93 -23.50
CA ILE A 336 -37.34 21.16 -23.12
C ILE A 336 -36.69 21.77 -24.38
N PRO A 337 -37.07 23.03 -24.77
CA PRO A 337 -36.44 23.71 -25.91
C PRO A 337 -34.93 23.89 -25.66
N LEU A 338 -34.14 23.76 -26.74
CA LEU A 338 -32.69 23.81 -26.73
C LEU A 338 -32.09 25.13 -26.20
N ASP A 339 -32.89 26.16 -25.97
CA ASP A 339 -32.44 27.51 -25.58
C ASP A 339 -32.30 27.76 -24.07
N GLN A 340 -32.52 26.73 -23.23
CA GLN A 340 -32.37 26.83 -21.78
C GLN A 340 -31.40 25.77 -21.21
N ILE A 341 -30.23 25.65 -21.81
CA ILE A 341 -29.13 24.92 -21.17
C ILE A 341 -28.29 25.89 -20.34
N ASP A 342 -28.86 26.35 -19.26
CA ASP A 342 -28.09 26.99 -18.20
C ASP A 342 -27.40 25.90 -17.37
N GLY A 343 -26.07 26.03 -17.18
CA GLY A 343 -25.12 25.03 -16.77
C GLY A 343 -25.26 24.45 -15.34
N LYS A 344 -26.45 24.24 -14.83
CA LYS A 344 -26.72 23.46 -13.63
C LYS A 344 -27.03 22.02 -14.04
N LYS A 345 -26.05 21.13 -13.94
CA LYS A 345 -26.26 19.68 -13.92
C LYS A 345 -27.30 19.36 -12.86
N GLN A 346 -28.55 19.18 -13.28
CA GLN A 346 -29.49 18.47 -12.43
C GLN A 346 -28.95 17.05 -12.26
N PRO A 347 -28.92 16.51 -11.01
CA PRO A 347 -28.57 15.12 -10.82
C PRO A 347 -29.56 14.31 -11.65
N HIS A 348 -29.00 13.46 -12.56
CA HIS A 348 -29.81 12.47 -13.24
C HIS A 348 -30.50 11.67 -12.14
N LYS A 349 -31.82 11.86 -11.99
CA LYS A 349 -32.70 10.89 -11.33
C LYS A 349 -32.63 9.65 -12.20
N GLY A 350 -31.59 8.81 -11.90
CA GLY A 350 -31.49 7.49 -12.47
C GLY A 350 -32.82 6.79 -12.18
N THR A 351 -33.22 5.95 -13.08
CA THR A 351 -34.33 5.00 -12.92
C THR A 351 -34.01 4.14 -11.70
N ASP A 352 -34.49 4.61 -10.53
CA ASP A 352 -34.19 3.97 -9.26
C ASP A 352 -34.99 2.68 -9.18
N ASN A 353 -34.32 1.57 -9.53
CA ASN A 353 -34.87 0.26 -9.14
C ASN A 353 -34.89 0.24 -7.59
N PRO A 354 -36.08 0.08 -6.97
CA PRO A 354 -36.22 0.14 -5.52
C PRO A 354 -35.27 -0.83 -4.78
N MET A 355 -34.94 -1.96 -5.42
CA MET A 355 -33.97 -2.95 -4.88
C MET A 355 -32.52 -2.45 -4.84
N PHE A 356 -32.18 -1.48 -5.68
CA PHE A 356 -30.82 -0.92 -5.78
C PHE A 356 -30.79 0.56 -5.38
N ASN A 357 -31.82 1.02 -4.67
CA ASN A 357 -31.91 2.41 -4.22
C ASN A 357 -30.81 2.69 -3.16
N PRO A 358 -29.89 3.63 -3.42
CA PRO A 358 -28.82 3.96 -2.48
C PRO A 358 -29.34 4.56 -1.17
N GLU A 359 -30.48 5.25 -1.18
CA GLU A 359 -31.09 5.82 0.03
C GLU A 359 -31.58 4.71 0.96
N GLY A 360 -32.35 3.74 0.44
CA GLY A 360 -32.81 2.60 1.22
C GLY A 360 -31.67 1.70 1.72
N MET A 361 -30.60 1.54 0.92
CA MET A 361 -29.41 0.84 1.37
C MET A 361 -28.70 1.59 2.51
N SER A 362 -28.69 2.91 2.50
CA SER A 362 -28.15 3.70 3.60
C SER A 362 -28.95 3.53 4.90
N GLU A 363 -30.26 3.38 4.84
CA GLU A 363 -31.09 3.03 6.00
C GLU A 363 -30.75 1.66 6.56
N ALA A 364 -30.55 0.66 5.68
CA ALA A 364 -30.10 -0.68 6.10
C ALA A 364 -28.75 -0.63 6.82
N VAL A 365 -27.81 0.19 6.33
CA VAL A 365 -26.50 0.41 6.97
C VAL A 365 -26.67 1.09 8.34
N VAL A 366 -27.52 2.11 8.45
CA VAL A 366 -27.82 2.77 9.73
C VAL A 366 -28.42 1.78 10.72
N HIS A 367 -29.38 0.97 10.30
CA HIS A 367 -29.97 -0.07 11.12
C HIS A 367 -28.95 -1.12 11.58
N ALA A 368 -28.04 -1.55 10.68
CA ALA A 368 -26.96 -2.47 11.04
C ALA A 368 -26.03 -1.83 12.08
N ASN A 369 -25.68 -0.54 11.89
CA ASN A 369 -24.76 0.19 12.76
C ASN A 369 -25.32 0.44 14.17
N LEU A 370 -26.63 0.47 14.38
CA LEU A 370 -27.23 0.51 15.73
C LEU A 370 -26.77 -0.66 16.62
N ILE A 371 -26.46 -1.79 16.01
CA ILE A 371 -26.02 -3.00 16.74
C ILE A 371 -24.50 -3.15 16.64
N THR A 372 -23.92 -3.02 15.45
CA THR A 372 -22.48 -3.27 15.25
C THR A 372 -21.59 -2.23 15.94
N SER A 373 -22.09 -0.99 16.15
CA SER A 373 -21.38 0.00 16.96
C SER A 373 -21.15 -0.45 18.42
N LYS A 374 -22.03 -1.28 18.97
CA LYS A 374 -21.86 -1.88 20.29
C LYS A 374 -20.70 -2.89 20.33
N PHE A 375 -20.33 -3.44 19.18
CA PHE A 375 -19.15 -4.31 19.01
C PHE A 375 -17.90 -3.53 18.60
N GLY A 376 -17.98 -2.21 18.51
CA GLY A 376 -16.86 -1.36 18.09
C GLY A 376 -16.58 -1.41 16.59
N VAL A 377 -17.54 -1.85 15.77
CA VAL A 377 -17.43 -2.00 14.31
C VAL A 377 -18.42 -1.07 13.63
N GLU A 378 -17.97 -0.44 12.56
CA GLU A 378 -18.77 0.38 11.66
C GLU A 378 -18.89 -0.29 10.30
N ILE A 379 -20.11 -0.50 9.83
CA ILE A 379 -20.40 -0.92 8.47
C ILE A 379 -20.43 0.36 7.62
N CYS A 380 -19.54 0.44 6.63
CA CYS A 380 -19.44 1.60 5.73
C CYS A 380 -20.49 1.54 4.63
N SER A 381 -20.67 0.37 4.01
CA SER A 381 -21.68 0.16 2.97
C SER A 381 -22.08 -1.31 2.88
N ILE A 382 -23.32 -1.52 2.41
CA ILE A 382 -23.83 -2.81 1.98
C ILE A 382 -24.30 -2.61 0.55
N ASN A 383 -23.86 -3.44 -0.38
CA ASN A 383 -24.18 -3.32 -1.80
C ASN A 383 -24.76 -4.63 -2.32
N ILE A 384 -25.90 -4.57 -2.98
CA ILE A 384 -26.50 -5.73 -3.64
C ILE A 384 -25.84 -5.91 -5.00
N ILE A 385 -25.30 -7.09 -5.26
CA ILE A 385 -24.70 -7.46 -6.56
C ILE A 385 -25.79 -8.04 -7.47
N SER A 386 -26.61 -8.95 -6.94
CA SER A 386 -27.67 -9.61 -7.67
C SER A 386 -28.82 -9.97 -6.74
N ALA A 387 -30.03 -9.86 -7.23
CA ALA A 387 -31.25 -10.24 -6.54
C ALA A 387 -32.16 -10.98 -7.51
N ASN A 388 -32.27 -12.28 -7.35
CA ASN A 388 -33.05 -13.14 -8.23
C ASN A 388 -34.14 -13.85 -7.43
N PRO A 389 -35.36 -14.02 -7.96
CA PRO A 389 -36.37 -14.84 -7.32
C PRO A 389 -35.94 -16.31 -7.32
N VAL A 390 -36.32 -17.03 -6.30
CA VAL A 390 -36.02 -18.47 -6.18
C VAL A 390 -36.91 -19.31 -7.10
N ASP A 391 -38.06 -18.79 -7.50
CA ASP A 391 -38.99 -19.48 -8.38
C ASP A 391 -38.57 -19.31 -9.86
N ASP A 392 -38.21 -20.45 -10.50
CA ASP A 392 -37.75 -20.50 -11.89
C ASP A 392 -38.89 -20.09 -12.86
N GLN A 393 -40.15 -20.35 -12.55
CA GLN A 393 -41.26 -19.95 -13.39
C GLN A 393 -41.44 -18.43 -13.36
N LEU A 394 -41.31 -17.82 -12.21
CA LEU A 394 -41.30 -16.39 -12.06
C LEU A 394 -40.14 -15.77 -12.83
N THR A 395 -38.95 -16.30 -12.69
CA THR A 395 -37.75 -15.85 -13.41
C THR A 395 -37.93 -15.93 -14.93
N ALA A 396 -38.51 -17.02 -15.44
CA ALA A 396 -38.78 -17.20 -16.87
C ALA A 396 -39.86 -16.22 -17.39
N SER A 397 -40.91 -16.00 -16.61
CA SER A 397 -41.98 -15.04 -16.98
C SER A 397 -41.47 -13.60 -17.01
N LEU A 398 -40.56 -13.27 -16.11
CA LEU A 398 -39.92 -11.96 -16.03
C LEU A 398 -38.94 -11.72 -17.19
N ALA A 399 -38.15 -12.73 -17.50
CA ALA A 399 -37.21 -12.69 -18.65
C ALA A 399 -38.02 -12.45 -19.97
N THR A 400 -39.14 -13.17 -20.14
CA THR A 400 -40.04 -12.95 -21.31
C THR A 400 -40.65 -11.57 -21.31
N GLY A 401 -41.07 -11.06 -20.16
CA GLY A 401 -41.61 -9.69 -20.02
C GLY A 401 -40.56 -8.62 -20.32
N ALA A 402 -39.34 -8.81 -19.84
CA ALA A 402 -38.22 -7.90 -20.11
C ALA A 402 -37.84 -7.88 -21.60
N VAL A 403 -37.82 -9.04 -22.27
CA VAL A 403 -37.56 -9.13 -23.71
C VAL A 403 -38.65 -8.43 -24.49
N ALA A 404 -39.94 -8.69 -24.17
CA ALA A 404 -41.08 -8.04 -24.83
C ALA A 404 -41.07 -6.51 -24.63
N SER A 405 -40.69 -6.03 -23.44
CA SER A 405 -40.60 -4.59 -23.18
C SER A 405 -39.43 -3.95 -23.94
N ALA A 406 -38.31 -4.65 -24.05
CA ALA A 406 -37.15 -4.19 -24.83
C ALA A 406 -37.46 -4.14 -26.34
N GLU A 407 -38.18 -5.14 -26.86
CA GLU A 407 -38.64 -5.16 -28.26
C GLU A 407 -39.63 -4.03 -28.54
N ALA A 408 -40.58 -3.78 -27.63
CA ALA A 408 -41.52 -2.66 -27.74
C ALA A 408 -40.78 -1.31 -27.73
N LEU A 409 -39.79 -1.13 -26.87
CA LEU A 409 -38.98 0.10 -26.80
C LEU A 409 -38.16 0.29 -28.08
N GLN A 410 -37.60 -0.79 -28.60
CA GLN A 410 -36.85 -0.76 -29.86
C GLN A 410 -37.74 -0.35 -31.03
N ALA A 411 -38.95 -0.96 -31.13
CA ALA A 411 -39.93 -0.64 -32.17
C ALA A 411 -40.39 0.82 -32.06
N GLU A 412 -40.65 1.33 -30.86
CA GLU A 412 -41.01 2.71 -30.63
C GLU A 412 -39.90 3.68 -31.00
N THR A 413 -38.67 3.41 -30.60
CA THR A 413 -37.51 4.25 -30.93
C THR A 413 -37.28 4.28 -32.43
N GLN A 414 -37.47 3.14 -33.11
CA GLN A 414 -37.34 3.03 -34.57
C GLN A 414 -38.47 3.84 -35.26
N ALA A 415 -39.73 3.72 -34.78
CA ALA A 415 -40.84 4.47 -35.32
C ALA A 415 -40.66 5.99 -35.13
N ARG A 416 -40.23 6.42 -33.96
CA ARG A 416 -39.88 7.82 -33.68
C ARG A 416 -38.75 8.33 -34.57
N GLY A 417 -37.70 7.51 -34.76
CA GLY A 417 -36.61 7.83 -35.67
C GLY A 417 -37.06 8.01 -37.12
N MET A 418 -37.92 7.11 -37.62
CA MET A 418 -38.50 7.22 -38.96
C MET A 418 -39.39 8.46 -39.09
N ALA A 419 -40.26 8.74 -38.10
CA ALA A 419 -41.09 9.94 -38.11
C ALA A 419 -40.26 11.23 -38.14
N LYS A 420 -39.19 11.28 -37.34
CA LYS A 420 -38.27 12.41 -37.31
C LYS A 420 -37.52 12.59 -38.63
N ALA A 421 -37.05 11.47 -39.24
CA ALA A 421 -36.41 11.49 -40.54
C ALA A 421 -37.35 11.99 -41.65
N MET A 422 -38.61 11.51 -41.67
CA MET A 422 -39.64 11.99 -42.64
C MET A 422 -39.96 13.49 -42.45
N LYS A 423 -40.01 13.95 -41.19
CA LYS A 423 -40.26 15.39 -40.90
C LYS A 423 -39.10 16.25 -41.41
N ILE A 424 -37.84 15.84 -41.15
CA ILE A 424 -36.65 16.55 -41.63
C ILE A 424 -36.59 16.55 -43.15
N GLU A 425 -36.92 15.41 -43.80
CA GLU A 425 -36.96 15.32 -45.24
C GLU A 425 -38.06 16.23 -45.88
N ALA A 426 -39.26 16.27 -45.25
CA ALA A 426 -40.32 17.17 -45.69
C ALA A 426 -39.93 18.63 -45.53
N GLU A 427 -39.31 19.02 -44.39
CA GLU A 427 -38.81 20.35 -44.16
C GLU A 427 -37.68 20.74 -45.15
N ALA A 428 -36.76 19.84 -45.39
CA ALA A 428 -35.68 20.02 -46.41
C ALA A 428 -36.25 20.24 -47.82
N LYS A 429 -37.26 19.42 -48.20
CA LYS A 429 -37.95 19.60 -49.50
C LYS A 429 -38.68 20.94 -49.57
N SER A 430 -39.35 21.35 -48.51
CA SER A 430 -40.03 22.65 -48.44
C SER A 430 -39.03 23.82 -48.55
N ILE A 431 -37.91 23.73 -47.85
CA ILE A 431 -36.84 24.75 -47.91
C ILE A 431 -36.24 24.83 -49.30
N THR A 432 -35.92 23.67 -49.89
CA THR A 432 -35.39 23.60 -51.25
C THR A 432 -36.36 24.19 -52.27
N ALA A 433 -37.67 23.88 -52.18
CA ALA A 433 -38.72 24.45 -53.05
C ALA A 433 -38.80 25.98 -52.88
N LYS A 434 -38.72 26.50 -51.65
CA LYS A 434 -38.69 27.95 -51.39
C LYS A 434 -37.43 28.63 -51.96
N ILE A 435 -36.28 28.02 -51.81
CA ILE A 435 -35.02 28.53 -52.38
C ILE A 435 -35.09 28.56 -53.91
N ASN A 436 -35.57 27.48 -54.54
CA ASN A 436 -35.72 27.44 -56.00
C ASN A 436 -36.72 28.44 -56.51
N ALA A 437 -37.88 28.60 -55.83
CA ALA A 437 -38.88 29.61 -56.20
C ALA A 437 -38.33 31.03 -56.05
N LYS A 438 -37.55 31.29 -54.99
CA LYS A 438 -36.92 32.57 -54.81
C LYS A 438 -35.80 32.84 -55.86
N ALA A 439 -34.98 31.85 -56.15
CA ALA A 439 -33.95 31.93 -57.16
C ALA A 439 -34.53 32.18 -58.59
N SER A 440 -35.65 31.51 -58.93
CA SER A 440 -36.34 31.81 -60.21
C SER A 440 -36.99 33.17 -60.26
N ALA A 441 -37.55 33.68 -59.14
CA ALA A 441 -38.08 35.03 -59.09
C ALA A 441 -36.96 36.09 -59.17
N ASP A 442 -35.83 35.85 -58.49
CA ASP A 442 -34.68 36.75 -58.55
C ASP A 442 -34.03 36.74 -59.97
N ALA A 443 -33.99 35.60 -60.63
CA ALA A 443 -33.53 35.47 -62.01
C ALA A 443 -34.41 36.28 -63.01
N THR A 444 -35.74 36.12 -62.87
CA THR A 444 -36.70 36.88 -63.69
C THR A 444 -36.64 38.39 -63.45
N MET A 445 -36.42 38.83 -62.22
CA MET A 445 -36.18 40.23 -61.87
C MET A 445 -34.90 40.79 -62.50
N ILE A 446 -33.80 40.03 -62.43
CA ILE A 446 -32.50 40.39 -62.98
C ILE A 446 -32.62 40.48 -64.52
N GLU A 447 -33.32 39.53 -65.16
CA GLU A 447 -33.55 39.52 -66.61
C GLU A 447 -34.40 40.76 -67.04
N ALA A 448 -35.45 41.04 -66.25
CA ALA A 448 -36.28 42.22 -66.53
C ALA A 448 -35.52 43.52 -66.32
N GLN A 449 -34.70 43.60 -65.33
CA GLN A 449 -33.84 44.77 -65.08
C GLN A 449 -32.78 44.93 -66.15
N ALA A 450 -32.13 43.85 -66.58
CA ALA A 450 -31.18 43.86 -67.68
C ALA A 450 -31.81 44.25 -69.00
N ALA A 451 -33.03 43.80 -69.29
CA ALA A 451 -33.78 44.20 -70.47
C ALA A 451 -34.11 45.71 -70.43
N SER A 452 -34.57 46.22 -69.27
CA SER A 452 -34.85 47.65 -69.09
C SER A 452 -33.56 48.52 -69.23
N ASP A 453 -32.46 48.10 -68.62
CA ASP A 453 -31.20 48.77 -68.73
C ASP A 453 -30.65 48.76 -70.18
N ALA A 454 -30.81 47.66 -70.88
CA ALA A 454 -30.46 47.53 -72.32
C ALA A 454 -31.33 48.48 -73.18
N GLU A 455 -32.61 48.65 -72.84
CA GLU A 455 -33.51 49.53 -73.57
C GLU A 455 -33.18 51.02 -73.33
N ILE A 456 -32.83 51.38 -72.06
CA ILE A 456 -32.33 52.69 -71.69
C ILE A 456 -31.04 53.05 -72.44
N LEU A 457 -30.07 52.10 -72.43
CA LEU A 457 -28.80 52.26 -73.17
C LEU A 457 -29.01 52.41 -74.67
N ARG A 458 -29.95 51.67 -75.26
CA ARG A 458 -30.33 51.85 -76.70
C ARG A 458 -30.95 53.20 -76.95
N ALA A 459 -31.85 53.64 -76.05
CA ALA A 459 -32.47 54.96 -76.15
C ALA A 459 -31.46 56.10 -76.00
N GLU A 460 -30.52 55.97 -75.07
CA GLU A 460 -29.41 56.92 -74.89
C GLU A 460 -28.49 56.93 -76.11
N GLY A 461 -28.13 55.75 -76.62
CA GLY A 461 -27.33 55.59 -77.85
C GLY A 461 -28.00 56.20 -79.06
N SER A 462 -29.32 56.01 -79.25
CA SER A 462 -30.10 56.63 -80.31
C SER A 462 -30.16 58.16 -80.18
N LYS A 463 -30.33 58.66 -78.96
CA LYS A 463 -30.27 60.09 -78.66
C LYS A 463 -28.91 60.72 -78.91
N GLN A 464 -27.80 60.05 -78.57
CA GLN A 464 -26.48 60.46 -78.88
C GLN A 464 -26.21 60.45 -80.38
N ALA A 465 -26.68 59.36 -81.06
CA ALA A 465 -26.56 59.22 -82.51
C ALA A 465 -27.38 60.38 -83.22
N ALA A 466 -28.55 60.75 -82.76
CA ALA A 466 -29.35 61.83 -83.27
C ALA A 466 -28.69 63.17 -83.01
N ALA A 467 -28.09 63.42 -81.86
CA ALA A 467 -27.36 64.60 -81.54
C ALA A 467 -26.08 64.76 -82.37
N LEU A 468 -25.36 63.69 -82.67
CA LEU A 468 -24.22 63.65 -83.56
C LEU A 468 -24.65 63.93 -85.04
N LEU A 469 -25.77 63.41 -85.48
CA LEU A 469 -26.36 63.68 -86.77
C LEU A 469 -26.78 65.15 -86.92
N GLU A 470 -27.34 65.78 -85.87
CA GLU A 470 -27.77 67.12 -85.82
C GLU A 470 -26.59 68.11 -85.80
N SER A 471 -25.44 67.70 -85.24
CA SER A 471 -24.18 68.50 -85.25
C SER A 471 -23.45 68.49 -86.58
N SER A 472 -23.74 67.59 -87.49
CA SER A 472 -23.11 67.42 -88.79
C SER A 472 -24.04 67.92 -89.94
N GLN A 473 -23.81 69.07 -90.47
CA GLN A 473 -24.62 69.69 -91.53
C GLN A 473 -24.73 68.78 -92.81
N VAL A 474 -23.74 67.97 -93.06
CA VAL A 474 -23.70 66.98 -94.15
C VAL A 474 -24.57 65.68 -93.85
N ALA A 475 -24.56 65.23 -92.59
CA ALA A 475 -25.38 64.10 -92.16
C ALA A 475 -26.87 64.45 -92.18
N VAL A 476 -27.23 65.67 -91.78
CA VAL A 476 -28.65 66.19 -91.82
C VAL A 476 -29.18 66.24 -93.23
N SER A 477 -28.30 66.68 -94.21
CA SER A 477 -28.70 66.73 -95.63
C SER A 477 -28.88 65.32 -96.20
N LEU A 478 -28.05 64.36 -95.78
CA LEU A 478 -28.05 62.99 -96.25
C LEU A 478 -29.27 62.17 -95.69
N GLU A 479 -29.67 62.43 -94.43
CA GLU A 479 -30.83 61.84 -93.83
C GLU A 479 -32.10 62.39 -94.35
N LYS A 480 -32.12 63.68 -94.66
CA LYS A 480 -33.27 64.29 -95.41
C LYS A 480 -33.47 63.69 -96.78
N MET A 481 -32.34 63.37 -97.49
CA MET A 481 -32.45 62.66 -98.82
C MET A 481 -32.90 61.17 -98.62
N ARG A 482 -32.50 60.55 -97.52
CA ARG A 482 -32.93 59.17 -97.22
C ARG A 482 -34.39 59.06 -96.87
N MET A 483 -34.87 60.01 -96.02
CA MET A 483 -36.31 60.09 -95.74
C MET A 483 -37.15 60.44 -96.94
N SER A 484 -36.65 61.31 -97.83
CA SER A 484 -37.38 61.61 -99.07
C SER A 484 -37.39 60.47 -100.04
N ALA A 485 -36.38 59.61 -100.06
CA ALA A 485 -36.32 58.36 -100.85
C ALA A 485 -37.22 57.27 -100.25
N SER A 486 -37.38 57.17 -98.86
CA SER A 486 -38.28 56.23 -98.26
C SER A 486 -39.81 56.65 -98.32
N ALA A 487 -40.05 57.91 -98.61
CA ALA A 487 -41.47 58.39 -98.76
C ALA A 487 -41.94 58.23 -100.23
N LEU A 488 -41.10 57.68 -101.12
CA LEU A 488 -41.45 57.48 -102.58
C LEU A 488 -41.52 55.91 -102.89
N ASN A 489 -41.41 55.07 -101.89
CA ASN A 489 -41.75 53.63 -101.91
C ASN A 489 -42.95 53.40 -100.92
#